data_d330ea256ee99c6790db984eaa2d2310
#
_entry.id   d330ea256ee99c6790db984eaa2d2310
#
_cell.length_a   1.000
_cell.length_b   1.000
_cell.length_c   1.000
_cell.angle_alpha   90.00
_cell.angle_beta   90.00
_cell.angle_gamma   90.00
#
_symmetry.space_group_name_H-M   'P 1'
#
loop_
_entity.id
_entity.type
_entity.pdbx_description
1 polymer ?
#
loop_
_entity_poly.entity_id
_entity_poly.type
_entity_poly.pdbx_seq_one_letter_code
_entity_poly.pdbx_strand_id
1 'polypeptide(L)'
;LFLGTRIDRRVLPAIIFALNVWITVTYMSNGDPVFHQVAYASIMVVSILHAIYILTHPKAPLNTSDSARRRRHEARSLEFVGTVLFIVGFGIWNVDNIFCAQLRAARAWVGYPWAILLEGHGWWHVFTCFGAYLLLVACEVLAMSYLEHPDNFVVVYGRGLPYLARVRAYDPHHTLLRDYTAARKQQ
;
A
#
# COMPACT_ATOMS: atom_id res chain seq x y z
N LEU A 1 8.16 11.32 -3.44
CA LEU A 1 9.46 11.66 -2.79
C LEU A 1 10.39 12.40 -3.75
N PHE A 2 10.60 11.91 -4.98
CA PHE A 2 11.43 12.60 -5.98
C PHE A 2 10.79 13.90 -6.50
N LEU A 3 9.48 13.94 -6.64
CA LEU A 3 8.72 15.17 -6.92
C LEU A 3 8.87 16.17 -5.77
N GLY A 4 8.88 15.72 -4.52
CA GLY A 4 9.03 16.59 -3.35
C GLY A 4 10.41 17.20 -3.16
N THR A 5 11.46 16.72 -3.83
CA THR A 5 12.79 17.36 -3.81
C THR A 5 12.95 18.49 -4.83
N ARG A 6 12.07 18.56 -5.84
CA ARG A 6 12.07 19.60 -6.87
C ARG A 6 10.93 20.61 -6.72
N ILE A 7 9.86 20.23 -5.98
CA ILE A 7 8.70 21.08 -5.73
C ILE A 7 8.74 21.49 -4.26
N ASP A 8 8.47 22.77 -3.99
CA ASP A 8 8.35 23.28 -2.63
C ASP A 8 7.42 22.36 -1.81
N ARG A 9 7.87 21.98 -0.60
CA ARG A 9 7.14 21.09 0.31
C ARG A 9 5.71 21.54 0.62
N ARG A 10 5.39 22.81 0.40
CA ARG A 10 4.06 23.37 0.59
C ARG A 10 3.18 23.29 -0.66
N VAL A 11 3.80 23.31 -1.83
CA VAL A 11 3.08 23.32 -3.12
C VAL A 11 2.54 21.92 -3.46
N LEU A 12 3.31 20.88 -3.25
CA LEU A 12 2.87 19.50 -3.55
C LEU A 12 1.59 19.08 -2.80
N PRO A 13 1.49 19.27 -1.46
CA PRO A 13 0.24 18.99 -0.75
C PRO A 13 -0.95 19.81 -1.24
N ALA A 14 -0.72 21.08 -1.59
CA ALA A 14 -1.76 21.95 -2.13
C ALA A 14 -2.27 21.46 -3.50
N ILE A 15 -1.36 21.02 -4.39
CA ILE A 15 -1.74 20.43 -5.69
C ILE A 15 -2.55 19.15 -5.48
N ILE A 16 -2.09 18.24 -4.58
CA ILE A 16 -2.79 17.00 -4.29
C ILE A 16 -4.18 17.29 -3.72
N PHE A 17 -4.29 18.24 -2.80
CA PHE A 17 -5.57 18.66 -2.24
C PHE A 17 -6.51 19.22 -3.30
N ALA A 18 -6.02 20.15 -4.14
CA ALA A 18 -6.80 20.74 -5.22
C ALA A 18 -7.28 19.69 -6.23
N LEU A 19 -6.41 18.70 -6.57
CA LEU A 19 -6.77 17.59 -7.45
C LEU A 19 -7.88 16.73 -6.84
N ASN A 20 -7.79 16.40 -5.55
CA ASN A 20 -8.83 15.63 -4.86
C ASN A 20 -10.17 16.38 -4.81
N VAL A 21 -10.14 17.68 -4.50
CA VAL A 21 -11.33 18.53 -4.53
C VAL A 21 -11.95 18.55 -5.93
N TRP A 22 -11.13 18.74 -6.96
CA TRP A 22 -11.59 18.76 -8.34
C TRP A 22 -12.24 17.44 -8.76
N ILE A 23 -11.61 16.30 -8.46
CA ILE A 23 -12.18 14.97 -8.74
C ILE A 23 -13.51 14.79 -8.02
N THR A 24 -13.59 15.17 -6.74
CA THR A 24 -14.79 15.03 -5.92
C THR A 24 -15.94 15.88 -6.49
N VAL A 25 -15.67 17.17 -6.75
CA VAL A 25 -16.68 18.09 -7.29
C VAL A 25 -17.18 17.63 -8.67
N THR A 26 -16.26 17.19 -9.54
CA THR A 26 -16.61 16.68 -10.86
C THR A 26 -17.48 15.43 -10.75
N TYR A 27 -17.13 14.49 -9.88
CA TYR A 27 -17.93 13.29 -9.64
C TYR A 27 -19.32 13.62 -9.08
N MET A 28 -19.39 14.51 -8.10
CA MET A 28 -20.68 14.93 -7.53
C MET A 28 -21.57 15.65 -8.54
N SER A 29 -20.98 16.37 -9.51
CA SER A 29 -21.72 17.08 -10.55
C SER A 29 -22.21 16.18 -11.66
N ASN A 30 -21.42 15.19 -12.07
CA ASN A 30 -21.71 14.31 -13.21
C ASN A 30 -22.40 13.00 -12.79
N GLY A 31 -22.18 12.55 -11.55
CA GLY A 31 -22.69 11.26 -11.05
C GLY A 31 -22.17 10.04 -11.81
N ASP A 32 -21.12 10.22 -12.64
CA ASP A 32 -20.58 9.14 -13.47
C ASP A 32 -19.60 8.27 -12.67
N PRO A 33 -19.97 7.01 -12.37
CA PRO A 33 -19.10 6.10 -11.63
C PRO A 33 -17.82 5.73 -12.41
N VAL A 34 -17.84 5.76 -13.74
CA VAL A 34 -16.67 5.42 -14.57
C VAL A 34 -15.59 6.48 -14.40
N PHE A 35 -15.96 7.77 -14.40
CA PHE A 35 -15.04 8.85 -14.14
C PHE A 35 -14.30 8.68 -12.79
N HIS A 36 -15.06 8.38 -11.73
CA HIS A 36 -14.48 8.17 -10.39
C HIS A 36 -13.51 6.98 -10.38
N GLN A 37 -13.88 5.86 -11.01
CA GLN A 37 -13.07 4.65 -11.10
C GLN A 37 -11.77 4.89 -11.87
N VAL A 38 -11.83 5.57 -13.00
CA VAL A 38 -10.65 5.90 -13.81
C VAL A 38 -9.73 6.86 -13.08
N ALA A 39 -10.26 7.87 -12.41
CA ALA A 39 -9.47 8.80 -11.61
C ALA A 39 -8.73 8.08 -10.48
N TYR A 40 -9.44 7.23 -9.72
CA TYR A 40 -8.85 6.44 -8.64
C TYR A 40 -7.80 5.46 -9.15
N ALA A 41 -8.10 4.69 -10.19
CA ALA A 41 -7.16 3.75 -10.79
C ALA A 41 -5.90 4.45 -11.31
N SER A 42 -6.04 5.63 -11.92
CA SER A 42 -4.92 6.43 -12.41
C SER A 42 -3.98 6.87 -11.28
N ILE A 43 -4.53 7.35 -10.17
CA ILE A 43 -3.74 7.74 -8.99
C ILE A 43 -2.98 6.53 -8.43
N MET A 44 -3.64 5.37 -8.32
CA MET A 44 -3.03 4.15 -7.82
C MET A 44 -1.90 3.66 -8.75
N VAL A 45 -2.14 3.62 -10.06
CA VAL A 45 -1.12 3.23 -11.04
C VAL A 45 0.10 4.15 -10.98
N VAL A 46 -0.11 5.47 -10.95
CA VAL A 46 0.98 6.44 -10.83
C VAL A 46 1.77 6.23 -9.53
N SER A 47 1.08 5.99 -8.41
CA SER A 47 1.72 5.75 -7.11
C SER A 47 2.56 4.49 -7.11
N ILE A 48 2.03 3.38 -7.64
CA ILE A 48 2.73 2.10 -7.75
C ILE A 48 3.96 2.22 -8.67
N LEU A 49 3.79 2.81 -9.86
CA LEU A 49 4.90 3.01 -10.80
C LEU A 49 5.99 3.91 -10.20
N HIS A 50 5.60 4.92 -9.43
CA HIS A 50 6.55 5.79 -8.73
C HIS A 50 7.33 5.04 -7.65
N ALA A 51 6.66 4.19 -6.86
CA ALA A 51 7.32 3.36 -5.85
C ALA A 51 8.28 2.34 -6.50
N ILE A 52 7.86 1.68 -7.58
CA ILE A 52 8.71 0.78 -8.36
C ILE A 52 9.94 1.52 -8.91
N TYR A 53 9.75 2.72 -9.47
CA TYR A 53 10.85 3.55 -9.95
C TYR A 53 11.87 3.85 -8.85
N ILE A 54 11.42 4.27 -7.67
CA ILE A 54 12.30 4.52 -6.52
C ILE A 54 13.04 3.25 -6.10
N LEU A 55 12.35 2.11 -6.06
CA LEU A 55 12.91 0.82 -5.66
C LEU A 55 13.92 0.26 -6.66
N THR A 56 13.80 0.59 -7.93
CA THR A 56 14.67 0.06 -8.99
C THR A 56 15.81 1.00 -9.36
N HIS A 57 15.72 2.28 -9.01
CA HIS A 57 16.70 3.29 -9.43
C HIS A 57 18.09 3.03 -8.82
N PRO A 58 19.17 2.95 -9.64
CA PRO A 58 20.52 2.59 -9.17
C PRO A 58 21.13 3.59 -8.17
N LYS A 59 20.77 4.88 -8.29
CA LYS A 59 21.27 5.97 -7.44
C LYS A 59 20.40 6.23 -6.20
N ALA A 60 19.49 5.31 -5.89
CA ALA A 60 18.67 5.45 -4.69
C ALA A 60 19.55 5.37 -3.44
N PRO A 61 19.35 6.23 -2.43
CA PRO A 61 20.10 6.19 -1.17
C PRO A 61 19.96 4.85 -0.43
N LEU A 62 18.98 4.04 -0.80
CA LEU A 62 18.75 2.68 -0.32
C LEU A 62 19.82 1.64 -0.74
N ASN A 63 20.88 2.05 -1.43
CA ASN A 63 21.99 1.16 -1.84
C ASN A 63 23.28 1.38 -1.02
N THR A 64 23.29 2.31 -0.08
CA THR A 64 24.51 2.80 0.58
C THR A 64 25.02 1.92 1.71
N SER A 65 24.16 1.15 2.37
CA SER A 65 24.51 0.29 3.51
C SER A 65 23.72 -1.02 3.50
N ASP A 66 24.13 -1.98 4.34
CA ASP A 66 23.43 -3.27 4.47
C ASP A 66 22.03 -3.09 5.07
N SER A 67 21.88 -2.19 6.03
CA SER A 67 20.57 -1.81 6.57
C SER A 67 19.67 -1.16 5.50
N ALA A 68 20.21 -0.25 4.71
CA ALA A 68 19.48 0.37 3.61
C ALA A 68 19.00 -0.67 2.58
N ARG A 69 19.88 -1.62 2.20
CA ARG A 69 19.51 -2.73 1.30
C ARG A 69 18.41 -3.61 1.89
N ARG A 70 18.45 -3.89 3.19
CA ARG A 70 17.41 -4.63 3.89
C ARG A 70 16.06 -3.88 3.82
N ARG A 71 16.04 -2.58 4.14
CA ARG A 71 14.82 -1.76 4.06
C ARG A 71 14.26 -1.74 2.64
N ARG A 72 15.13 -1.64 1.64
CA ARG A 72 14.71 -1.74 0.24
C ARG A 72 14.05 -3.08 -0.09
N HIS A 73 14.62 -4.18 0.38
CA HIS A 73 14.04 -5.52 0.16
C HIS A 73 12.68 -5.65 0.86
N GLU A 74 12.56 -5.18 2.11
CA GLU A 74 11.30 -5.17 2.85
C GLU A 74 10.24 -4.32 2.12
N ALA A 75 10.57 -3.09 1.72
CA ALA A 75 9.67 -2.23 0.96
C ALA A 75 9.24 -2.88 -0.36
N ARG A 76 10.18 -3.49 -1.10
CA ARG A 76 9.87 -4.19 -2.35
C ARG A 76 8.92 -5.37 -2.16
N SER A 77 9.11 -6.15 -1.11
CA SER A 77 8.23 -7.28 -0.79
C SER A 77 6.81 -6.81 -0.46
N LEU A 78 6.70 -5.77 0.38
CA LEU A 78 5.41 -5.16 0.74
C LEU A 78 4.71 -4.55 -0.47
N GLU A 79 5.44 -3.83 -1.31
CA GLU A 79 4.93 -3.23 -2.55
C GLU A 79 4.41 -4.30 -3.51
N PHE A 80 5.17 -5.38 -3.71
CA PHE A 80 4.77 -6.49 -4.57
C PHE A 80 3.49 -7.17 -4.06
N VAL A 81 3.46 -7.58 -2.80
CA VAL A 81 2.29 -8.25 -2.21
C VAL A 81 1.08 -7.32 -2.19
N GLY A 82 1.27 -6.06 -1.80
CA GLY A 82 0.22 -5.05 -1.80
C GLY A 82 -0.38 -4.82 -3.19
N THR A 83 0.47 -4.71 -4.21
CA THR A 83 0.05 -4.55 -5.61
C THR A 83 -0.73 -5.78 -6.11
N VAL A 84 -0.25 -6.99 -5.82
CA VAL A 84 -0.95 -8.23 -6.22
C VAL A 84 -2.33 -8.31 -5.58
N LEU A 85 -2.44 -8.06 -4.27
CA LEU A 85 -3.73 -8.06 -3.57
C LEU A 85 -4.68 -7.01 -4.16
N PHE A 86 -4.16 -5.82 -4.45
CA PHE A 86 -4.95 -4.75 -5.05
C PHE A 86 -5.49 -5.13 -6.43
N ILE A 87 -4.64 -5.71 -7.30
CA ILE A 87 -5.02 -6.17 -8.64
C ILE A 87 -6.05 -7.31 -8.56
N VAL A 88 -5.83 -8.27 -7.65
CA VAL A 88 -6.79 -9.37 -7.42
C VAL A 88 -8.14 -8.83 -6.97
N GLY A 89 -8.16 -7.91 -5.99
CA GLY A 89 -9.39 -7.28 -5.55
C GLY A 89 -10.12 -6.55 -6.68
N PHE A 90 -9.40 -5.79 -7.48
CA PHE A 90 -9.97 -5.10 -8.65
C PHE A 90 -10.50 -6.08 -9.70
N GLY A 91 -9.81 -7.19 -9.93
CA GLY A 91 -10.26 -8.26 -10.83
C GLY A 91 -11.57 -8.90 -10.35
N ILE A 92 -11.66 -9.23 -9.06
CA ILE A 92 -12.89 -9.79 -8.44
C ILE A 92 -14.06 -8.82 -8.59
N TRP A 93 -13.83 -7.52 -8.37
CA TRP A 93 -14.84 -6.49 -8.53
C TRP A 93 -15.34 -6.40 -9.97
N ASN A 94 -14.45 -6.47 -10.98
CA ASN A 94 -14.85 -6.48 -12.37
C ASN A 94 -15.71 -7.71 -12.71
N VAL A 95 -15.33 -8.89 -12.21
CA VAL A 95 -16.11 -10.12 -12.39
C VAL A 95 -17.51 -9.96 -11.76
N ASP A 96 -17.59 -9.41 -10.54
CA ASP A 96 -18.86 -9.18 -9.87
C ASP A 96 -19.78 -8.21 -10.66
N ASN A 97 -19.20 -7.16 -11.24
CA ASN A 97 -19.95 -6.21 -12.06
C ASN A 97 -20.43 -6.81 -13.37
N ILE A 98 -19.55 -7.51 -14.10
CA ILE A 98 -19.86 -8.09 -15.41
C ILE A 98 -20.89 -9.21 -15.28
N PHE A 99 -20.75 -10.06 -14.28
CA PHE A 99 -21.58 -11.25 -14.06
C PHE A 99 -22.58 -11.06 -12.90
N CYS A 100 -22.97 -9.83 -12.60
CA CYS A 100 -23.82 -9.49 -11.46
C CYS A 100 -25.13 -10.31 -11.40
N ALA A 101 -25.82 -10.46 -12.54
CA ALA A 101 -27.08 -11.21 -12.61
C ALA A 101 -26.87 -12.70 -12.34
N GLN A 102 -25.85 -13.31 -12.94
CA GLN A 102 -25.49 -14.71 -12.78
C GLN A 102 -25.05 -15.02 -11.35
N LEU A 103 -24.19 -14.18 -10.77
CA LEU A 103 -23.74 -14.31 -9.40
C LEU A 103 -24.88 -14.15 -8.39
N ARG A 104 -25.85 -13.25 -8.67
CA ARG A 104 -27.05 -13.09 -7.86
C ARG A 104 -27.92 -14.35 -7.88
N ALA A 105 -28.14 -14.92 -9.06
CA ALA A 105 -28.86 -16.17 -9.20
C ALA A 105 -28.15 -17.34 -8.50
N ALA A 106 -26.82 -17.43 -8.63
CA ALA A 106 -26.01 -18.44 -7.96
C ALA A 106 -26.09 -18.31 -6.43
N ARG A 107 -26.03 -17.09 -5.89
CA ARG A 107 -26.22 -16.81 -4.45
C ARG A 107 -27.58 -17.29 -3.94
N ALA A 108 -28.64 -17.02 -4.71
CA ALA A 108 -29.99 -17.45 -4.36
C ALA A 108 -30.12 -18.98 -4.36
N TRP A 109 -29.44 -19.67 -5.27
CA TRP A 109 -29.44 -21.13 -5.35
C TRP A 109 -28.60 -21.80 -4.22
N VAL A 110 -27.39 -21.26 -3.95
CA VAL A 110 -26.46 -21.81 -2.94
C VAL A 110 -26.96 -21.56 -1.51
N GLY A 111 -27.59 -20.43 -1.28
CA GLY A 111 -28.14 -20.04 0.02
C GLY A 111 -27.08 -19.68 1.08
N TYR A 112 -27.58 -19.19 2.22
CA TYR A 112 -26.74 -18.83 3.36
C TYR A 112 -26.27 -20.12 4.10
N PRO A 113 -25.01 -20.19 4.61
CA PRO A 113 -24.00 -19.14 4.66
C PRO A 113 -23.09 -19.06 3.43
N TRP A 114 -23.14 -20.01 2.51
CA TRP A 114 -22.20 -20.18 1.41
C TRP A 114 -22.32 -19.07 0.34
N ALA A 115 -23.48 -18.45 0.24
CA ALA A 115 -23.71 -17.30 -0.64
C ALA A 115 -22.71 -16.16 -0.41
N ILE A 116 -22.19 -16.00 0.83
CA ILE A 116 -21.19 -14.97 1.19
C ILE A 116 -19.90 -15.13 0.38
N LEU A 117 -19.50 -16.37 0.02
CA LEU A 117 -18.30 -16.62 -0.77
C LEU A 117 -18.43 -16.06 -2.21
N LEU A 118 -19.65 -15.85 -2.70
CA LEU A 118 -19.95 -15.31 -4.01
C LEU A 118 -20.20 -13.78 -4.00
N GLU A 119 -19.98 -13.11 -2.86
CA GLU A 119 -20.07 -11.66 -2.71
C GLU A 119 -18.76 -11.00 -3.18
N GLY A 120 -18.57 -10.93 -4.50
CA GLY A 120 -17.34 -10.41 -5.08
C GLY A 120 -17.04 -8.96 -4.66
N HIS A 121 -18.07 -8.12 -4.52
CA HIS A 121 -17.92 -6.75 -4.04
C HIS A 121 -17.35 -6.69 -2.61
N GLY A 122 -17.81 -7.56 -1.72
CA GLY A 122 -17.27 -7.68 -0.35
C GLY A 122 -15.79 -8.10 -0.37
N TRP A 123 -15.45 -9.10 -1.17
CA TRP A 123 -14.07 -9.55 -1.32
C TRP A 123 -13.16 -8.48 -1.90
N TRP A 124 -13.64 -7.69 -2.87
CA TRP A 124 -12.90 -6.54 -3.37
C TRP A 124 -12.50 -5.58 -2.25
N HIS A 125 -13.40 -5.21 -1.36
CA HIS A 125 -13.07 -4.36 -0.22
C HIS A 125 -12.01 -4.99 0.69
N VAL A 126 -12.09 -6.29 0.95
CA VAL A 126 -11.10 -6.99 1.77
C VAL A 126 -9.71 -6.94 1.11
N PHE A 127 -9.61 -7.38 -0.15
CA PHE A 127 -8.33 -7.44 -0.85
C PHE A 127 -7.71 -6.06 -1.08
N THR A 128 -8.51 -5.07 -1.46
CA THR A 128 -8.01 -3.71 -1.69
C THR A 128 -7.63 -3.01 -0.38
N CYS A 129 -8.32 -3.29 0.74
CA CYS A 129 -7.95 -2.77 2.04
C CYS A 129 -6.57 -3.29 2.48
N PHE A 130 -6.37 -4.61 2.44
CA PHE A 130 -5.07 -5.20 2.78
C PHE A 130 -3.98 -4.77 1.79
N GLY A 131 -4.28 -4.74 0.49
CA GLY A 131 -3.36 -4.29 -0.54
C GLY A 131 -2.92 -2.84 -0.30
N ALA A 132 -3.87 -1.92 -0.13
CA ALA A 132 -3.59 -0.52 0.14
C ALA A 132 -2.79 -0.32 1.44
N TYR A 133 -3.11 -1.07 2.49
CA TYR A 133 -2.36 -1.03 3.73
C TYR A 133 -0.88 -1.38 3.51
N LEU A 134 -0.59 -2.49 2.83
CA LEU A 134 0.80 -2.91 2.55
C LEU A 134 1.54 -1.90 1.67
N LEU A 135 0.86 -1.31 0.67
CA LEU A 135 1.42 -0.23 -0.16
C LEU A 135 1.75 1.01 0.68
N LEU A 136 0.89 1.38 1.64
CA LEU A 136 1.15 2.50 2.55
C LEU A 136 2.37 2.22 3.43
N VAL A 137 2.48 1.02 4.02
CA VAL A 137 3.67 0.64 4.82
C VAL A 137 4.93 0.64 3.96
N ALA A 138 4.87 0.15 2.71
CA ALA A 138 6.00 0.22 1.78
C ALA A 138 6.41 1.67 1.49
N CYS A 139 5.44 2.55 1.22
CA CYS A 139 5.69 3.98 1.03
C CYS A 139 6.29 4.62 2.28
N GLU A 140 5.84 4.25 3.47
CA GLU A 140 6.39 4.75 4.73
C GLU A 140 7.85 4.31 4.93
N VAL A 141 8.17 3.03 4.67
CA VAL A 141 9.56 2.52 4.70
C VAL A 141 10.45 3.31 3.72
N LEU A 142 9.96 3.56 2.51
CA LEU A 142 10.67 4.36 1.51
C LEU A 142 10.86 5.81 1.98
N ALA A 143 9.79 6.45 2.46
CA ALA A 143 9.83 7.83 2.93
C ALA A 143 10.84 8.00 4.08
N MET A 144 10.78 7.12 5.07
CA MET A 144 11.69 7.17 6.22
C MET A 144 13.13 6.89 5.81
N SER A 145 13.37 6.00 4.84
CA SER A 145 14.72 5.74 4.30
C SER A 145 15.35 6.93 3.58
N TYR A 146 14.52 7.89 3.11
CA TYR A 146 15.01 9.14 2.52
C TYR A 146 15.15 10.28 3.53
N LEU A 147 14.40 10.23 4.62
CA LEU A 147 14.36 11.30 5.63
C LEU A 147 15.32 11.05 6.78
N GLU A 148 15.57 9.78 7.11
CA GLU A 148 16.33 9.37 8.29
C GLU A 148 17.31 8.23 7.96
N HIS A 149 18.22 7.94 8.89
CA HIS A 149 19.10 6.81 8.74
C HIS A 149 18.33 5.49 8.83
N PRO A 150 18.59 4.49 7.96
CA PRO A 150 17.85 3.22 7.90
C PRO A 150 17.83 2.40 9.19
N ASP A 151 18.78 2.64 10.10
CA ASP A 151 18.86 1.96 11.40
C ASP A 151 17.91 2.55 12.46
N ASN A 152 17.31 3.71 12.18
CA ASN A 152 16.40 4.37 13.12
C ASN A 152 15.00 3.76 13.14
N PHE A 153 14.70 2.84 12.24
CA PHE A 153 13.40 2.20 12.15
C PHE A 153 13.48 0.76 11.65
N VAL A 154 12.44 0.00 11.93
CA VAL A 154 12.32 -1.42 11.59
C VAL A 154 10.90 -1.77 11.18
N VAL A 155 10.75 -2.64 10.18
CA VAL A 155 9.45 -3.24 9.87
C VAL A 155 9.23 -4.41 10.82
N VAL A 156 8.19 -4.33 11.61
CA VAL A 156 7.80 -5.35 12.59
C VAL A 156 6.75 -6.26 11.96
N TYR A 157 7.08 -7.55 11.86
CA TYR A 157 6.16 -8.60 11.46
C TYR A 157 5.69 -9.31 12.73
N GLY A 158 4.57 -8.85 13.29
CA GLY A 158 3.96 -9.47 14.47
C GLY A 158 2.89 -10.50 14.11
N ARG A 159 2.05 -10.88 15.11
CA ARG A 159 0.86 -11.74 14.88
C ARG A 159 -0.25 -11.08 14.06
N GLY A 160 -0.05 -9.86 13.62
CA GLY A 160 -0.96 -9.07 12.80
C GLY A 160 -0.30 -8.57 11.51
N LEU A 161 -0.76 -7.44 11.03
CA LEU A 161 -0.22 -6.78 9.84
C LEU A 161 1.16 -6.18 10.12
N PRO A 162 2.08 -6.16 9.13
CA PRO A 162 3.38 -5.52 9.29
C PRO A 162 3.22 -4.01 9.48
N TYR A 163 4.03 -3.41 10.34
CA TYR A 163 4.04 -1.97 10.57
C TYR A 163 5.45 -1.45 10.77
N LEU A 164 5.65 -0.16 10.52
CA LEU A 164 6.92 0.50 10.77
C LEU A 164 7.02 0.93 12.23
N ALA A 165 8.08 0.51 12.91
CA ALA A 165 8.39 0.95 14.26
C ALA A 165 9.68 1.76 14.28
N ARG A 166 9.67 2.87 15.02
CA ARG A 166 10.88 3.66 15.27
C ARG A 166 11.72 2.97 16.34
N VAL A 167 12.97 2.72 16.01
CA VAL A 167 13.98 2.28 16.98
C VAL A 167 14.60 3.54 17.57
N ARG A 168 14.51 3.75 18.90
CA ARG A 168 15.22 4.85 19.54
C ARG A 168 16.71 4.72 19.23
N ALA A 169 17.35 5.86 18.95
CA ALA A 169 18.77 5.95 18.66
C ALA A 169 19.57 4.99 19.56
N TYR A 170 20.45 4.22 18.91
CA TYR A 170 21.29 3.18 19.50
C TYR A 170 21.62 3.43 20.98
N ASP A 171 20.85 2.81 21.84
CA ASP A 171 21.19 2.63 23.24
C ASP A 171 21.70 1.18 23.38
N PRO A 172 23.01 0.96 23.62
CA PRO A 172 23.57 -0.39 23.76
C PRO A 172 22.96 -1.18 24.93
N HIS A 173 22.23 -0.53 25.82
CA HIS A 173 21.55 -1.14 26.96
C HIS A 173 20.04 -1.39 26.71
N HIS A 174 19.49 -1.04 25.55
CA HIS A 174 18.06 -1.16 25.32
C HIS A 174 17.65 -2.60 24.99
N THR A 175 16.95 -3.25 25.91
CA THR A 175 16.49 -4.65 25.87
C THR A 175 15.56 -4.95 24.69
N LEU A 176 14.78 -3.99 24.17
CA LEU A 176 13.80 -4.20 23.09
C LEU A 176 14.42 -4.68 21.78
N LEU A 177 15.60 -4.20 21.40
CA LEU A 177 16.32 -4.69 20.21
C LEU A 177 16.83 -6.11 20.40
N ARG A 178 17.24 -6.43 21.62
CA ARG A 178 17.74 -7.75 22.00
C ARG A 178 16.63 -8.79 21.96
N ASP A 179 15.44 -8.44 22.44
CA ASP A 179 14.26 -9.31 22.42
C ASP A 179 13.73 -9.53 21.00
N TYR A 180 13.75 -8.47 20.14
CA TYR A 180 13.36 -8.60 18.73
C TYR A 180 14.33 -9.49 17.94
N THR A 181 15.63 -9.34 18.14
CA THR A 181 16.64 -10.19 17.48
C THR A 181 16.62 -11.62 18.01
N ALA A 182 16.29 -11.84 19.27
CA ALA A 182 16.12 -13.16 19.87
C ALA A 182 14.85 -13.86 19.34
N ALA A 183 13.73 -13.16 19.27
CA ALA A 183 12.48 -13.70 18.74
C ALA A 183 12.59 -14.10 17.25
N ARG A 184 13.39 -13.37 16.45
CA ARG A 184 13.62 -13.67 15.04
C ARG A 184 14.54 -14.90 14.81
N LYS A 185 15.41 -15.21 15.75
CA LYS A 185 16.27 -16.43 15.68
C LYS A 185 15.53 -17.71 16.04
N GLN A 186 14.31 -17.60 16.57
CA GLN A 186 13.44 -18.74 16.93
C GLN A 186 12.35 -19.04 15.89
N GLN A 187 12.29 -18.26 14.82
CA GLN A 187 11.48 -18.50 13.62
C GLN A 187 12.34 -19.00 12.44
#